data_ebc1608617a9b2aab9a3ea3b3ef500ca
#
_entry.id   ebc1608617a9b2aab9a3ea3b3ef500ca
#
_cell.length_a   1.000
_cell.length_b   1.000
_cell.length_c   1.000
_cell.angle_alpha   90.00
_cell.angle_beta   90.00
_cell.angle_gamma   90.00
#
_symmetry.space_group_name_H-M   'P 1'
#
loop_
_entity.id
_entity.type
_entity.pdbx_description
1 polymer ?
#
loop_
_entity_poly.entity_id
_entity_poly.type
_entity_poly.pdbx_seq_one_letter_code
_entity_poly.pdbx_strand_id
1 'polypeptide(L)'
;MKNNDKKIQAVVDKIISLMETEQDKWFKPFSGYTRLPNNQFISNQPFNLVSMRNYTGFNIFCLFGSAYEYPAYATYNQFKELGGNVNKGETGYSVCYYGTAPTTKTDKDGNAFDSTYSFLKFFTVFNIAQTSLADKAGELIAKKLSKIESQKGDKENLYKKKSIPTVADLENFVKNTGAKIVHREAGRCFYVPSLDYINMSPLDTWKGKNGITGTDFYYSTLFHELIHWTKTEERANRTKNNPFDTTGFGSKGYAFEELVAEIGSAITCSMLGHTKVPMENHAQYLASWVKALKDKPSLLMKASAQANTAFKFLMSTQENKMIVRKVA
;
A
#
# COMPACT_ATOMS: atom_id res chain seq x y z
N MET A 1 19.68 -0.91 21.41
CA MET A 1 18.59 -0.58 20.48
C MET A 1 17.37 -0.14 21.26
N LYS A 2 16.75 0.99 20.89
CA LYS A 2 15.47 1.41 21.46
C LYS A 2 14.40 0.36 21.12
N ASN A 3 13.37 0.22 21.93
CA ASN A 3 12.31 -0.81 21.74
C ASN A 3 11.65 -0.75 20.34
N ASN A 4 11.50 0.45 19.79
CA ASN A 4 10.96 0.64 18.45
C ASN A 4 11.87 0.07 17.35
N ASP A 5 13.20 0.21 17.50
CA ASP A 5 14.16 -0.32 16.52
C ASP A 5 14.08 -1.85 16.44
N LYS A 6 13.92 -2.54 17.59
CA LYS A 6 13.74 -3.99 17.61
C LYS A 6 12.48 -4.44 16.88
N LYS A 7 11.38 -3.68 17.01
CA LYS A 7 10.12 -3.99 16.33
C LYS A 7 10.22 -3.77 14.82
N ILE A 8 10.89 -2.69 14.39
CA ILE A 8 11.17 -2.44 12.98
C ILE A 8 12.03 -3.58 12.42
N GLN A 9 13.11 -3.92 13.12
CA GLN A 9 14.01 -4.99 12.71
C GLN A 9 13.26 -6.31 12.50
N ALA A 10 12.42 -6.72 13.45
CA ALA A 10 11.66 -7.97 13.35
C ALA A 10 10.74 -8.02 12.10
N VAL A 11 10.12 -6.91 11.73
CA VAL A 11 9.31 -6.82 10.48
C VAL A 11 10.23 -6.92 9.26
N VAL A 12 11.36 -6.22 9.26
CA VAL A 12 12.30 -6.23 8.14
C VAL A 12 12.93 -7.60 7.97
N ASP A 13 13.34 -8.28 9.05
CA ASP A 13 13.90 -9.64 9.00
C ASP A 13 12.91 -10.64 8.39
N LYS A 14 11.62 -10.51 8.73
CA LYS A 14 10.56 -11.32 8.12
C LYS A 14 10.45 -11.05 6.61
N ILE A 15 10.48 -9.80 6.18
CA ILE A 15 10.42 -9.43 4.76
C ILE A 15 11.66 -9.91 4.01
N ILE A 16 12.86 -9.76 4.60
CA ILE A 16 14.10 -10.27 4.02
C ILE A 16 14.03 -11.79 3.85
N SER A 17 13.57 -12.51 4.87
CA SER A 17 13.40 -13.96 4.78
C SER A 17 12.48 -14.36 3.63
N LEU A 18 11.36 -13.65 3.45
CA LEU A 18 10.45 -13.90 2.33
C LEU A 18 11.09 -13.57 0.97
N MET A 19 11.85 -12.48 0.88
CA MET A 19 12.61 -12.13 -0.32
C MET A 19 13.63 -13.20 -0.71
N GLU A 20 14.29 -13.81 0.29
CA GLU A 20 15.32 -14.83 0.07
C GLU A 20 14.73 -16.23 -0.22
N THR A 21 13.58 -16.57 0.36
CA THR A 21 13.00 -17.92 0.28
C THR A 21 11.82 -18.05 -0.66
N GLU A 22 11.05 -16.98 -0.84
CA GLU A 22 9.79 -16.98 -1.60
C GLU A 22 9.75 -15.80 -2.58
N GLN A 23 10.71 -15.72 -3.49
CA GLN A 23 10.91 -14.58 -4.40
C GLN A 23 9.64 -14.13 -5.13
N ASP A 24 8.72 -15.04 -5.42
CA ASP A 24 7.46 -14.74 -6.10
C ASP A 24 6.31 -14.28 -5.16
N LYS A 25 6.49 -14.42 -3.84
CA LYS A 25 5.39 -14.27 -2.88
C LYS A 25 5.55 -13.13 -1.89
N TRP A 26 6.75 -12.61 -1.69
CA TRP A 26 7.03 -11.60 -0.68
C TRP A 26 6.19 -10.32 -0.81
N PHE A 27 5.52 -10.18 -1.94
CA PHE A 27 4.72 -9.01 -2.28
C PHE A 27 3.21 -9.26 -2.54
N LYS A 28 2.69 -10.49 -2.32
CA LYS A 28 1.26 -10.84 -2.54
C LYS A 28 0.42 -10.86 -1.24
N PRO A 29 0.60 -9.92 -0.30
CA PRO A 29 0.02 -10.10 1.04
C PRO A 29 -1.50 -9.94 1.08
N PHE A 30 -2.07 -9.12 0.19
CA PHE A 30 -3.46 -8.66 0.33
C PHE A 30 -4.17 -8.57 -1.01
N SER A 31 -3.79 -9.44 -1.94
CA SER A 31 -4.41 -9.47 -3.25
C SER A 31 -5.81 -10.09 -3.19
N GLY A 32 -6.79 -9.47 -3.86
CA GLY A 32 -8.13 -10.01 -4.01
C GLY A 32 -9.20 -9.35 -3.16
N TYR A 33 -10.34 -10.03 -3.16
CA TYR A 33 -11.54 -9.62 -2.45
C TYR A 33 -12.12 -10.78 -1.67
N THR A 34 -12.61 -10.50 -0.49
CA THR A 34 -13.43 -11.42 0.31
C THR A 34 -14.89 -11.07 0.14
N ARG A 35 -15.72 -12.08 -0.15
CA ARG A 35 -17.18 -11.96 -0.24
C ARG A 35 -17.80 -12.01 1.15
N LEU A 36 -18.61 -11.01 1.47
CA LEU A 36 -19.37 -10.94 2.71
C LEU A 36 -20.68 -11.73 2.59
N PRO A 37 -21.32 -12.12 3.72
CA PRO A 37 -22.60 -12.83 3.71
C PRO A 37 -23.73 -12.13 2.96
N ASN A 38 -23.69 -10.79 2.88
CA ASN A 38 -24.65 -9.97 2.13
C ASN A 38 -24.28 -9.80 0.64
N ASN A 39 -23.41 -10.66 0.10
CA ASN A 39 -22.92 -10.66 -1.28
C ASN A 39 -22.09 -9.45 -1.71
N GLN A 40 -21.69 -8.59 -0.78
CA GLN A 40 -20.75 -7.52 -1.05
C GLN A 40 -19.30 -8.04 -1.04
N PHE A 41 -18.42 -7.33 -1.71
CA PHE A 41 -16.99 -7.64 -1.71
C PHE A 41 -16.21 -6.55 -0.96
N ILE A 42 -15.27 -6.97 -0.13
CA ILE A 42 -14.28 -6.10 0.49
C ILE A 42 -12.90 -6.44 -0.04
N SER A 43 -12.06 -5.43 -0.21
CA SER A 43 -10.64 -5.64 -0.52
C SER A 43 -9.98 -6.42 0.61
N ASN A 44 -9.05 -7.33 0.27
CA ASN A 44 -8.24 -8.05 1.25
C ASN A 44 -7.17 -7.18 1.92
N GLN A 45 -7.12 -5.88 1.63
CA GLN A 45 -6.23 -4.97 2.33
C GLN A 45 -6.61 -4.88 3.81
N PRO A 46 -5.64 -5.02 4.74
CA PRO A 46 -5.92 -4.97 6.17
C PRO A 46 -6.54 -3.62 6.58
N PHE A 47 -7.55 -3.68 7.43
CA PHE A 47 -8.20 -2.49 7.95
C PHE A 47 -8.49 -2.60 9.45
N ASN A 48 -8.61 -1.46 10.11
CA ASN A 48 -9.05 -1.41 11.50
C ASN A 48 -10.58 -1.56 11.57
N LEU A 49 -11.06 -2.57 12.27
CA LEU A 49 -12.48 -2.92 12.35
C LEU A 49 -13.35 -1.82 12.98
N VAL A 50 -12.80 -0.99 13.86
CA VAL A 50 -13.56 0.07 14.52
C VAL A 50 -13.69 1.30 13.63
N SER A 51 -12.56 1.78 13.12
CA SER A 51 -12.51 2.99 12.28
C SER A 51 -12.84 2.72 10.81
N MET A 52 -12.84 1.48 10.39
CA MET A 52 -12.96 1.02 9.00
C MET A 52 -11.91 1.65 8.07
N ARG A 53 -10.76 2.07 8.60
CA ARG A 53 -9.64 2.62 7.83
C ARG A 53 -8.62 1.55 7.52
N ASN A 54 -8.14 1.52 6.28
CA ASN A 54 -7.07 0.61 5.88
C ASN A 54 -5.76 0.94 6.59
N TYR A 55 -5.03 -0.10 6.93
CA TYR A 55 -3.62 0.03 7.26
C TYR A 55 -2.82 0.33 6.00
N THR A 56 -1.92 1.31 6.08
CA THR A 56 -1.13 1.81 4.96
C THR A 56 0.34 1.92 5.32
N GLY A 57 1.19 2.15 4.32
CA GLY A 57 2.62 2.32 4.52
C GLY A 57 3.26 1.09 5.18
N PHE A 58 4.12 1.29 6.17
CA PHE A 58 4.82 0.22 6.87
C PHE A 58 3.90 -0.80 7.55
N ASN A 59 2.68 -0.41 7.93
CA ASN A 59 1.73 -1.29 8.59
C ASN A 59 1.25 -2.45 7.70
N ILE A 60 1.32 -2.29 6.38
CA ILE A 60 1.06 -3.38 5.44
C ILE A 60 2.03 -4.54 5.72
N PHE A 61 3.32 -4.23 5.90
CA PHE A 61 4.34 -5.23 6.20
C PHE A 61 4.22 -5.82 7.62
N CYS A 62 3.79 -5.00 8.58
CA CYS A 62 3.52 -5.47 9.95
C CYS A 62 2.44 -6.58 9.98
N LEU A 63 1.45 -6.49 9.11
CA LEU A 63 0.33 -7.42 9.02
C LEU A 63 0.52 -8.49 7.92
N PHE A 64 1.66 -8.49 7.27
CA PHE A 64 1.99 -9.40 6.18
C PHE A 64 2.01 -10.88 6.63
N GLY A 65 1.53 -11.77 5.74
CA GLY A 65 1.57 -13.22 5.97
C GLY A 65 0.55 -13.74 6.98
N SER A 66 -0.42 -12.94 7.36
CA SER A 66 -1.58 -13.38 8.13
C SER A 66 -2.65 -13.89 7.16
N ALA A 67 -2.82 -15.20 7.10
CA ALA A 67 -3.78 -15.88 6.20
C ALA A 67 -5.16 -16.01 6.86
N TYR A 68 -5.78 -14.89 7.22
CA TYR A 68 -7.15 -14.87 7.75
C TYR A 68 -8.16 -14.59 6.64
N GLU A 69 -9.36 -15.16 6.76
CA GLU A 69 -10.47 -14.95 5.81
C GLU A 69 -10.84 -13.46 5.69
N TYR A 70 -10.96 -12.77 6.85
CA TYR A 70 -11.26 -11.34 6.88
C TYR A 70 -10.04 -10.53 7.33
N PRO A 71 -9.61 -9.52 6.57
CA PRO A 71 -8.45 -8.69 6.91
C PRO A 71 -8.79 -7.59 7.93
N ALA A 72 -9.62 -7.91 8.91
CA ALA A 72 -10.15 -7.00 9.92
C ALA A 72 -9.39 -7.11 11.24
N TYR A 73 -8.78 -6.03 11.67
CA TYR A 73 -7.93 -5.98 12.87
C TYR A 73 -8.41 -4.91 13.84
N ALA A 74 -8.22 -5.15 15.14
CA ALA A 74 -8.44 -4.16 16.17
C ALA A 74 -7.50 -4.42 17.37
N THR A 75 -7.36 -3.43 18.26
CA THR A 75 -6.66 -3.61 19.52
C THR A 75 -7.52 -4.45 20.48
N TYR A 76 -6.88 -4.99 21.53
CA TYR A 76 -7.57 -5.74 22.58
C TYR A 76 -8.75 -4.95 23.17
N ASN A 77 -8.54 -3.68 23.52
CA ASN A 77 -9.60 -2.82 24.08
C ASN A 77 -10.74 -2.56 23.08
N GLN A 78 -10.40 -2.35 21.80
CA GLN A 78 -11.41 -2.17 20.76
C GLN A 78 -12.28 -3.42 20.59
N PHE A 79 -11.72 -4.63 20.67
CA PHE A 79 -12.53 -5.86 20.64
C PHE A 79 -13.42 -5.97 21.87
N LYS A 80 -12.93 -5.58 23.04
CA LYS A 80 -13.73 -5.55 24.28
C LYS A 80 -14.92 -4.58 24.17
N GLU A 81 -14.71 -3.39 23.60
CA GLU A 81 -15.76 -2.42 23.30
C GLU A 81 -16.80 -2.93 22.28
N LEU A 82 -16.38 -3.83 21.38
CA LEU A 82 -17.27 -4.51 20.44
C LEU A 82 -18.03 -5.71 21.04
N GLY A 83 -17.82 -5.98 22.34
CA GLY A 83 -18.44 -7.13 23.04
C GLY A 83 -17.74 -8.46 22.82
N GLY A 84 -16.50 -8.44 22.31
CA GLY A 84 -15.67 -9.63 22.09
C GLY A 84 -14.44 -9.66 22.97
N ASN A 85 -13.79 -10.83 23.03
CA ASN A 85 -12.54 -11.04 23.73
C ASN A 85 -11.53 -11.71 22.80
N VAL A 86 -10.26 -11.34 22.92
CA VAL A 86 -9.16 -12.07 22.29
C VAL A 86 -9.02 -13.44 22.98
N ASN A 87 -8.92 -14.50 22.20
CA ASN A 87 -8.80 -15.86 22.70
C ASN A 87 -7.48 -16.05 23.45
N LYS A 88 -7.50 -16.92 24.48
CA LYS A 88 -6.32 -17.20 25.29
C LYS A 88 -5.22 -17.84 24.42
N GLY A 89 -4.01 -17.33 24.56
CA GLY A 89 -2.84 -17.84 23.83
C GLY A 89 -2.58 -17.18 22.48
N GLU A 90 -3.48 -16.32 21.99
CA GLU A 90 -3.30 -15.61 20.73
C GLU A 90 -2.17 -14.58 20.79
N THR A 91 -1.41 -14.52 19.70
CA THR A 91 -0.32 -13.55 19.53
C THR A 91 -0.77 -12.46 18.56
N GLY A 92 -0.69 -11.20 19.00
CA GLY A 92 -1.06 -10.06 18.17
C GLY A 92 0.08 -9.55 17.29
N TYR A 93 -0.27 -8.69 16.38
CA TYR A 93 0.62 -8.04 15.42
C TYR A 93 0.99 -6.64 15.90
N SER A 94 2.27 -6.26 15.74
CA SER A 94 2.71 -4.89 16.04
C SER A 94 2.49 -3.97 14.86
N VAL A 95 1.56 -3.03 14.96
CA VAL A 95 1.39 -1.93 13.99
C VAL A 95 1.92 -0.63 14.57
N CYS A 96 2.35 0.31 13.72
CA CYS A 96 2.89 1.58 14.16
C CYS A 96 1.99 2.76 13.79
N TYR A 97 2.06 3.79 14.61
CA TYR A 97 1.50 5.11 14.34
C TYR A 97 2.61 6.14 14.38
N TYR A 98 2.80 6.82 13.27
CA TYR A 98 3.68 7.97 13.16
C TYR A 98 2.85 9.24 13.27
N GLY A 99 3.16 10.07 14.25
CA GLY A 99 2.45 11.30 14.52
C GLY A 99 3.37 12.46 14.81
N THR A 100 2.79 13.65 14.86
CA THR A 100 3.43 14.86 15.33
C THR A 100 2.65 15.38 16.52
N ALA A 101 3.34 15.95 17.50
CA ALA A 101 2.73 16.62 18.63
C ALA A 101 3.33 18.01 18.80
N PRO A 102 2.54 18.99 19.29
CA PRO A 102 3.05 20.33 19.57
C PRO A 102 4.09 20.27 20.69
N THR A 103 5.05 21.15 20.61
CA THR A 103 6.06 21.39 21.64
C THR A 103 6.50 22.84 21.54
N THR A 104 7.02 23.39 22.63
CA THR A 104 7.66 24.69 22.63
C THR A 104 9.17 24.50 22.57
N LYS A 105 9.85 25.23 21.71
CA LYS A 105 11.31 25.28 21.61
C LYS A 105 11.77 26.69 21.97
N THR A 106 13.04 26.79 22.38
CA THR A 106 13.71 28.06 22.64
C THR A 106 14.73 28.30 21.55
N ASP A 107 14.76 29.51 20.97
CA ASP A 107 15.76 29.92 20.00
C ASP A 107 17.10 30.26 20.68
N LYS A 108 18.09 30.70 19.89
CA LYS A 108 19.42 31.05 20.39
C LYS A 108 19.43 32.31 21.28
N ASP A 109 18.39 33.13 21.17
CA ASP A 109 18.22 34.39 21.89
C ASP A 109 17.34 34.22 23.14
N GLY A 110 16.94 32.98 23.46
CA GLY A 110 16.13 32.65 24.64
C GLY A 110 14.61 32.81 24.46
N ASN A 111 14.12 33.14 23.25
CA ASN A 111 12.70 33.32 23.01
C ASN A 111 12.01 31.97 22.76
N ALA A 112 10.88 31.75 23.41
CA ALA A 112 10.07 30.56 23.18
C ALA A 112 9.26 30.69 21.89
N PHE A 113 9.23 29.61 21.08
CA PHE A 113 8.40 29.52 19.88
C PHE A 113 7.73 28.15 19.76
N ASP A 114 6.53 28.12 19.14
CA ASP A 114 5.80 26.91 18.89
C ASP A 114 6.51 26.05 17.84
N SER A 115 6.62 24.78 18.12
CA SER A 115 7.25 23.79 17.26
C SER A 115 6.47 22.48 17.32
N THR A 116 6.89 21.49 16.55
CA THR A 116 6.35 20.14 16.61
C THR A 116 7.48 19.12 16.70
N TYR A 117 7.22 18.00 17.36
CA TYR A 117 8.11 16.83 17.30
C TYR A 117 7.37 15.63 16.73
N SER A 118 8.10 14.82 16.00
CA SER A 118 7.58 13.58 15.44
C SER A 118 7.81 12.43 16.41
N PHE A 119 6.82 11.54 16.50
CA PHE A 119 6.95 10.35 17.32
C PHE A 119 6.43 9.10 16.60
N LEU A 120 6.96 7.96 16.98
CA LEU A 120 6.56 6.64 16.52
C LEU A 120 6.10 5.80 17.72
N LYS A 121 4.83 5.37 17.69
CA LYS A 121 4.25 4.45 18.69
C LYS A 121 3.86 3.15 18.03
N PHE A 122 4.08 2.03 18.72
CA PHE A 122 3.61 0.72 18.32
C PHE A 122 2.43 0.29 19.17
N PHE A 123 1.44 -0.29 18.51
CA PHE A 123 0.24 -0.87 19.12
C PHE A 123 0.15 -2.34 18.73
N THR A 124 -0.38 -3.15 19.63
CA THR A 124 -0.70 -4.54 19.33
C THR A 124 -2.13 -4.63 18.85
N VAL A 125 -2.34 -5.24 17.69
CA VAL A 125 -3.65 -5.53 17.11
C VAL A 125 -3.79 -7.03 16.89
N PHE A 126 -5.02 -7.50 16.89
CA PHE A 126 -5.39 -8.89 16.64
C PHE A 126 -6.32 -8.93 15.43
N ASN A 127 -6.33 -10.04 14.71
CA ASN A 127 -7.35 -10.27 13.69
C ASN A 127 -8.66 -10.69 14.37
N ILE A 128 -9.80 -10.39 13.76
CA ILE A 128 -11.11 -10.79 14.28
C ILE A 128 -11.23 -12.31 14.44
N ALA A 129 -10.56 -13.13 13.62
CA ALA A 129 -10.50 -14.58 13.74
C ALA A 129 -9.81 -15.07 15.02
N GLN A 130 -9.02 -14.22 15.69
CA GLN A 130 -8.36 -14.50 16.96
C GLN A 130 -9.24 -14.15 18.18
N THR A 131 -10.54 -13.94 17.97
CA THR A 131 -11.46 -13.44 19.00
C THR A 131 -12.73 -14.27 19.07
N SER A 132 -13.49 -14.10 20.14
CA SER A 132 -14.84 -14.68 20.29
C SER A 132 -15.87 -14.16 19.27
N LEU A 133 -15.49 -13.20 18.41
CA LEU A 133 -16.34 -12.66 17.33
C LEU A 133 -16.07 -13.31 15.97
N ALA A 134 -15.20 -14.32 15.90
CA ALA A 134 -14.78 -14.95 14.65
C ALA A 134 -15.97 -15.41 13.78
N ASP A 135 -16.90 -16.15 14.36
CA ASP A 135 -18.07 -16.71 13.64
C ASP A 135 -19.05 -15.64 13.10
N LYS A 136 -19.01 -14.43 13.67
CA LYS A 136 -19.86 -13.28 13.28
C LYS A 136 -19.10 -12.23 12.49
N ALA A 137 -17.86 -12.51 12.11
CA ALA A 137 -16.96 -11.52 11.51
C ALA A 137 -17.54 -10.87 10.25
N GLY A 138 -18.03 -11.68 9.31
CA GLY A 138 -18.59 -11.19 8.06
C GLY A 138 -19.84 -10.31 8.26
N GLU A 139 -20.74 -10.72 9.16
CA GLU A 139 -21.96 -9.95 9.49
C GLU A 139 -21.63 -8.61 10.15
N LEU A 140 -20.66 -8.63 11.08
CA LEU A 140 -20.23 -7.42 11.79
C LEU A 140 -19.59 -6.42 10.83
N ILE A 141 -18.76 -6.89 9.89
CA ILE A 141 -18.15 -6.06 8.85
C ILE A 141 -19.23 -5.48 7.93
N ALA A 142 -20.14 -6.30 7.43
CA ALA A 142 -21.24 -5.88 6.58
C ALA A 142 -22.12 -4.80 7.24
N LYS A 143 -22.47 -4.99 8.52
CA LYS A 143 -23.25 -4.01 9.31
C LYS A 143 -22.51 -2.68 9.45
N LYS A 144 -21.21 -2.70 9.70
CA LYS A 144 -20.41 -1.47 9.81
C LYS A 144 -20.29 -0.73 8.48
N LEU A 145 -20.12 -1.43 7.38
CA LEU A 145 -20.09 -0.84 6.05
C LEU A 145 -21.41 -0.17 5.71
N SER A 146 -22.53 -0.83 5.94
CA SER A 146 -23.86 -0.26 5.70
C SER A 146 -24.13 1.00 6.53
N LYS A 147 -23.65 1.04 7.79
CA LYS A 147 -23.76 2.24 8.64
C LYS A 147 -22.95 3.43 8.09
N ILE A 148 -21.75 3.18 7.55
CA ILE A 148 -20.93 4.24 6.94
C ILE A 148 -21.59 4.78 5.69
N GLU A 149 -22.19 3.93 4.88
CA GLU A 149 -22.93 4.31 3.66
C GLU A 149 -24.10 5.23 3.98
N SER A 150 -24.90 4.88 4.98
CA SER A 150 -26.04 5.70 5.40
C SER A 150 -25.64 7.09 5.93
N GLN A 151 -24.42 7.23 6.48
CA GLN A 151 -23.91 8.48 7.05
C GLN A 151 -23.20 9.40 6.06
N LYS A 152 -22.59 8.84 5.00
CA LYS A 152 -21.70 9.59 4.09
C LYS A 152 -22.33 9.90 2.72
N GLY A 153 -23.55 9.46 2.44
CA GLY A 153 -24.15 9.54 1.12
C GLY A 153 -23.31 8.77 0.09
N ASP A 154 -23.55 9.04 -1.20
CA ASP A 154 -22.90 8.36 -2.34
C ASP A 154 -21.39 8.61 -2.51
N LYS A 155 -20.65 9.02 -1.47
CA LYS A 155 -19.20 9.01 -1.55
C LYS A 155 -18.76 7.56 -1.60
N GLU A 156 -18.31 7.16 -2.78
CA GLU A 156 -17.85 5.82 -3.09
C GLU A 156 -16.93 5.31 -1.98
N ASN A 157 -17.37 4.30 -1.29
CA ASN A 157 -16.57 3.66 -0.26
C ASN A 157 -15.52 2.82 -0.98
N LEU A 158 -14.27 3.30 -1.04
CA LEU A 158 -13.13 2.66 -1.69
C LEU A 158 -12.92 1.19 -1.26
N TYR A 159 -13.53 0.78 -0.17
CA TYR A 159 -13.40 -0.56 0.43
C TYR A 159 -14.48 -1.53 -0.04
N LYS A 160 -15.59 -1.02 -0.58
CA LYS A 160 -16.72 -1.81 -1.04
C LYS A 160 -16.80 -1.78 -2.55
N LYS A 161 -16.82 -2.94 -3.15
CA LYS A 161 -17.15 -3.08 -4.57
C LYS A 161 -18.37 -3.98 -4.75
N LYS A 162 -19.24 -3.59 -5.65
CA LYS A 162 -20.39 -4.42 -6.06
C LYS A 162 -19.93 -5.59 -6.94
N SER A 163 -18.77 -5.46 -7.58
CA SER A 163 -18.19 -6.48 -8.46
C SER A 163 -16.66 -6.42 -8.40
N ILE A 164 -16.01 -7.49 -8.78
CA ILE A 164 -14.55 -7.50 -9.04
C ILE A 164 -14.28 -6.57 -10.22
N PRO A 165 -13.25 -5.68 -10.16
CA PRO A 165 -12.92 -4.77 -11.25
C PRO A 165 -12.63 -5.50 -12.55
N THR A 166 -13.09 -4.91 -13.63
CA THR A 166 -12.84 -5.36 -15.01
C THR A 166 -11.61 -4.67 -15.59
N VAL A 167 -11.13 -5.14 -16.74
CA VAL A 167 -10.08 -4.44 -17.51
C VAL A 167 -10.49 -3.00 -17.82
N ALA A 168 -11.75 -2.76 -18.17
CA ALA A 168 -12.26 -1.41 -18.43
C ALA A 168 -12.16 -0.49 -17.21
N ASP A 169 -12.30 -1.01 -15.99
CA ASP A 169 -12.10 -0.24 -14.76
C ASP A 169 -10.62 0.14 -14.59
N LEU A 170 -9.69 -0.76 -14.92
CA LEU A 170 -8.25 -0.47 -14.89
C LEU A 170 -7.88 0.58 -15.95
N GLU A 171 -8.41 0.48 -17.17
CA GLU A 171 -8.22 1.48 -18.22
C GLU A 171 -8.73 2.85 -17.81
N ASN A 172 -9.94 2.91 -17.25
CA ASN A 172 -10.52 4.15 -16.74
C ASN A 172 -9.67 4.75 -15.61
N PHE A 173 -9.16 3.91 -14.70
CA PHE A 173 -8.26 4.37 -13.66
C PHE A 173 -7.01 5.02 -14.26
N VAL A 174 -6.32 4.35 -15.19
CA VAL A 174 -5.13 4.88 -15.88
C VAL A 174 -5.46 6.19 -16.61
N LYS A 175 -6.53 6.22 -17.40
CA LYS A 175 -6.98 7.41 -18.13
C LYS A 175 -7.23 8.59 -17.20
N ASN A 176 -7.78 8.34 -16.03
CA ASN A 176 -8.07 9.39 -15.04
C ASN A 176 -6.80 10.00 -14.43
N THR A 177 -5.67 9.29 -14.41
CA THR A 177 -4.40 9.88 -13.94
C THR A 177 -3.95 11.05 -14.82
N GLY A 178 -4.27 11.02 -16.11
CA GLY A 178 -3.77 11.97 -17.10
C GLY A 178 -2.34 11.70 -17.57
N ALA A 179 -1.72 10.59 -17.13
CA ALA A 179 -0.39 10.19 -17.56
C ALA A 179 -0.39 9.91 -19.08
N LYS A 180 0.65 10.38 -19.77
CA LYS A 180 0.85 10.11 -21.20
C LYS A 180 1.47 8.75 -21.37
N ILE A 181 0.69 7.77 -21.84
CA ILE A 181 1.16 6.43 -22.18
C ILE A 181 1.44 6.36 -23.66
N VAL A 182 2.59 5.83 -24.04
CA VAL A 182 2.98 5.61 -25.45
C VAL A 182 3.45 4.17 -25.64
N HIS A 183 3.28 3.62 -26.84
CA HIS A 183 3.67 2.27 -27.20
C HIS A 183 4.68 2.33 -28.36
N ARG A 184 5.90 2.83 -28.07
CA ARG A 184 6.93 3.07 -29.11
C ARG A 184 7.95 1.95 -29.21
N GLU A 185 8.34 1.37 -28.07
CA GLU A 185 9.38 0.35 -28.00
C GLU A 185 8.80 -0.94 -27.39
N ALA A 186 8.73 -1.99 -28.22
CA ALA A 186 8.34 -3.31 -27.73
C ALA A 186 9.44 -3.91 -26.84
N GLY A 187 9.03 -4.64 -25.79
CA GLY A 187 9.96 -5.30 -24.87
C GLY A 187 10.59 -4.41 -23.81
N ARG A 188 10.22 -3.10 -23.76
CA ARG A 188 10.73 -2.15 -22.75
C ARG A 188 9.60 -1.30 -22.18
N CYS A 189 9.55 -1.22 -20.85
CA CYS A 189 8.62 -0.37 -20.11
C CYS A 189 9.43 0.55 -19.19
N PHE A 190 9.17 1.85 -19.24
CA PHE A 190 9.89 2.84 -18.45
C PHE A 190 9.18 4.21 -18.45
N TYR A 191 9.33 4.94 -17.37
CA TYR A 191 8.95 6.35 -17.31
C TYR A 191 10.13 7.24 -17.71
N VAL A 192 9.88 8.24 -18.56
CA VAL A 192 10.87 9.24 -19.01
C VAL A 192 10.58 10.58 -18.33
N PRO A 193 11.32 10.96 -17.27
CA PRO A 193 11.05 12.19 -16.54
C PRO A 193 11.19 13.47 -17.38
N SER A 194 12.18 13.52 -18.27
CA SER A 194 12.47 14.72 -19.10
C SER A 194 11.42 15.02 -20.16
N LEU A 195 10.64 14.01 -20.58
CA LEU A 195 9.61 14.13 -21.62
C LEU A 195 8.21 13.81 -21.08
N ASP A 196 8.13 13.49 -19.82
CA ASP A 196 6.91 13.21 -19.06
C ASP A 196 5.96 12.22 -19.74
N TYR A 197 6.49 11.08 -20.17
CA TYR A 197 5.68 9.99 -20.70
C TYR A 197 6.13 8.62 -20.16
N ILE A 198 5.22 7.67 -20.16
CA ILE A 198 5.49 6.26 -19.87
C ILE A 198 5.48 5.50 -21.19
N ASN A 199 6.58 4.79 -21.51
CA ASN A 199 6.61 3.81 -22.59
C ASN A 199 6.15 2.46 -22.07
N MET A 200 5.19 1.85 -22.76
CA MET A 200 4.74 0.49 -22.51
C MET A 200 4.86 -0.34 -23.79
N SER A 201 5.20 -1.62 -23.68
CA SER A 201 5.02 -2.53 -24.80
C SER A 201 3.53 -2.65 -25.12
N PRO A 202 3.14 -2.76 -26.41
CA PRO A 202 1.73 -2.94 -26.80
C PRO A 202 1.09 -4.13 -26.07
N LEU A 203 -0.18 -3.98 -25.66
CA LEU A 203 -0.87 -4.96 -24.81
C LEU A 203 -0.93 -6.37 -25.44
N ASP A 204 -1.09 -6.46 -26.74
CA ASP A 204 -1.16 -7.69 -27.52
C ASP A 204 0.17 -8.46 -27.58
N THR A 205 1.29 -7.82 -27.24
CA THR A 205 2.62 -8.46 -27.18
C THR A 205 2.87 -9.21 -25.87
N TRP A 206 2.05 -8.99 -24.84
CA TRP A 206 2.20 -9.60 -23.55
C TRP A 206 1.63 -11.03 -23.50
N LYS A 207 2.48 -11.98 -23.13
CA LYS A 207 2.09 -13.39 -23.00
C LYS A 207 1.86 -13.75 -21.53
N GLY A 208 0.86 -14.57 -21.28
CA GLY A 208 0.63 -15.13 -19.96
C GLY A 208 1.64 -16.21 -19.60
N LYS A 209 1.89 -16.39 -18.30
CA LYS A 209 2.76 -17.43 -17.75
C LYS A 209 2.32 -17.81 -16.34
N ASN A 210 2.41 -19.10 -16.00
CA ASN A 210 2.12 -19.59 -14.63
C ASN A 210 0.74 -19.16 -14.08
N GLY A 211 -0.29 -19.14 -14.92
CA GLY A 211 -1.65 -18.76 -14.54
C GLY A 211 -1.87 -17.24 -14.37
N ILE A 212 -0.88 -16.44 -14.73
CA ILE A 212 -0.93 -14.98 -14.85
C ILE A 212 -1.15 -14.65 -16.33
N THR A 213 -2.11 -13.79 -16.64
CA THR A 213 -2.39 -13.42 -18.04
C THR A 213 -1.45 -12.32 -18.53
N GLY A 214 -1.33 -12.14 -19.86
CA GLY A 214 -0.59 -11.01 -20.42
C GLY A 214 -1.13 -9.66 -19.97
N THR A 215 -2.44 -9.56 -19.78
CA THR A 215 -3.12 -8.38 -19.23
C THR A 215 -2.68 -8.11 -17.77
N ASP A 216 -2.54 -9.16 -16.96
CA ASP A 216 -2.06 -9.03 -15.58
C ASP A 216 -0.62 -8.47 -15.56
N PHE A 217 0.26 -8.98 -16.44
CA PHE A 217 1.62 -8.47 -16.60
C PHE A 217 1.64 -7.00 -17.04
N TYR A 218 0.84 -6.64 -18.03
CA TYR A 218 0.76 -5.28 -18.56
C TYR A 218 0.37 -4.28 -17.48
N TYR A 219 -0.76 -4.50 -16.77
CA TYR A 219 -1.23 -3.53 -15.79
C TYR A 219 -0.36 -3.45 -14.54
N SER A 220 0.22 -4.56 -14.08
CA SER A 220 1.16 -4.49 -12.95
C SER A 220 2.40 -3.67 -13.28
N THR A 221 2.94 -3.83 -14.50
CA THR A 221 4.07 -3.03 -14.99
C THR A 221 3.67 -1.57 -15.20
N LEU A 222 2.49 -1.31 -15.76
CA LEU A 222 2.01 0.06 -15.94
C LEU A 222 1.81 0.77 -14.60
N PHE A 223 1.30 0.10 -13.58
CA PHE A 223 1.19 0.69 -12.25
C PHE A 223 2.56 0.94 -11.61
N HIS A 224 3.56 0.11 -11.85
CA HIS A 224 4.93 0.37 -11.44
C HIS A 224 5.46 1.67 -12.08
N GLU A 225 5.32 1.84 -13.38
CA GLU A 225 5.74 3.05 -14.07
C GLU A 225 4.93 4.29 -13.65
N LEU A 226 3.64 4.12 -13.35
CA LEU A 226 2.81 5.19 -12.81
C LEU A 226 3.29 5.64 -11.41
N ILE A 227 3.81 4.75 -10.57
CA ILE A 227 4.42 5.15 -9.31
C ILE A 227 5.65 6.04 -9.57
N HIS A 228 6.54 5.67 -10.51
CA HIS A 228 7.65 6.53 -10.91
C HIS A 228 7.16 7.88 -11.42
N TRP A 229 6.13 7.90 -12.26
CA TRP A 229 5.52 9.13 -12.80
C TRP A 229 5.03 10.07 -11.70
N THR A 230 4.58 9.55 -10.55
CA THR A 230 4.10 10.40 -9.45
C THR A 230 5.21 11.17 -8.73
N LYS A 231 6.49 10.90 -8.96
CA LYS A 231 7.58 11.41 -8.11
C LYS A 231 7.86 12.91 -8.24
N THR A 232 7.45 13.54 -9.33
CA THR A 232 7.77 14.94 -9.65
C THR A 232 7.13 15.93 -8.67
N GLU A 233 7.61 17.18 -8.70
CA GLU A 233 7.15 18.24 -7.80
C GLU A 233 5.68 18.60 -8.01
N GLU A 234 5.23 18.58 -9.24
CA GLU A 234 3.86 18.91 -9.65
C GLU A 234 2.83 17.84 -9.22
N ARG A 235 3.30 16.69 -8.76
CA ARG A 235 2.46 15.53 -8.38
C ARG A 235 2.62 15.21 -6.90
N ALA A 236 3.21 14.08 -6.59
CA ALA A 236 3.38 13.66 -5.19
C ALA A 236 4.62 14.26 -4.52
N ASN A 237 5.45 15.00 -5.24
CA ASN A 237 6.66 15.68 -4.75
C ASN A 237 7.54 14.79 -3.87
N ARG A 238 7.85 13.57 -4.36
CA ARG A 238 8.57 12.55 -3.59
C ARG A 238 10.08 12.66 -3.68
N THR A 239 10.61 13.37 -4.68
CA THR A 239 12.05 13.51 -4.96
C THR A 239 12.82 14.07 -3.76
N LYS A 240 12.25 15.06 -3.07
CA LYS A 240 12.85 15.70 -1.88
C LYS A 240 13.01 14.74 -0.68
N ASN A 241 12.32 13.61 -0.70
CA ASN A 241 12.31 12.63 0.39
C ASN A 241 13.16 11.38 0.09
N ASN A 242 13.91 11.38 -1.02
CA ASN A 242 14.86 10.30 -1.28
C ASN A 242 16.00 10.35 -0.22
N PRO A 243 16.25 9.25 0.51
CA PRO A 243 17.29 9.22 1.54
C PRO A 243 18.72 9.15 0.99
N PHE A 244 18.89 9.15 -0.33
CA PHE A 244 20.17 9.06 -1.02
C PHE A 244 20.34 10.21 -2.00
N ASP A 245 21.55 10.76 -2.06
CA ASP A 245 21.89 11.90 -2.95
C ASP A 245 22.07 11.47 -4.41
N THR A 246 22.28 10.17 -4.66
CA THR A 246 22.55 9.63 -5.99
C THR A 246 21.28 9.01 -6.58
N THR A 247 20.92 9.44 -7.80
CA THR A 247 19.69 9.00 -8.50
C THR A 247 19.95 8.33 -9.85
N GLY A 248 21.21 8.25 -10.28
CA GLY A 248 21.59 7.59 -11.53
C GLY A 248 21.35 6.09 -11.52
N PHE A 249 21.16 5.49 -12.70
CA PHE A 249 20.94 4.07 -12.88
C PHE A 249 21.99 3.22 -12.14
N GLY A 250 21.53 2.20 -11.39
CA GLY A 250 22.41 1.35 -10.56
C GLY A 250 22.84 1.95 -9.22
N SER A 251 22.50 3.21 -8.92
CA SER A 251 22.81 3.84 -7.62
C SER A 251 21.90 3.36 -6.49
N LYS A 252 22.31 3.63 -5.24
CA LYS A 252 21.46 3.34 -4.05
C LYS A 252 20.12 4.09 -4.10
N GLY A 253 20.11 5.33 -4.59
CA GLY A 253 18.91 6.13 -4.74
C GLY A 253 17.98 5.57 -5.82
N TYR A 254 18.54 5.06 -6.91
CA TYR A 254 17.78 4.35 -7.93
C TYR A 254 17.15 3.07 -7.36
N ALA A 255 17.94 2.22 -6.70
CA ALA A 255 17.44 0.99 -6.08
C ALA A 255 16.34 1.27 -5.03
N PHE A 256 16.46 2.38 -4.28
CA PHE A 256 15.42 2.81 -3.34
C PHE A 256 14.13 3.22 -4.05
N GLU A 257 14.22 3.98 -5.15
CA GLU A 257 13.03 4.37 -5.92
C GLU A 257 12.35 3.18 -6.58
N GLU A 258 13.11 2.18 -7.05
CA GLU A 258 12.56 0.89 -7.52
C GLU A 258 11.78 0.18 -6.41
N LEU A 259 12.31 0.15 -5.18
CA LEU A 259 11.59 -0.42 -4.03
C LEU A 259 10.29 0.35 -3.74
N VAL A 260 10.29 1.67 -3.88
CA VAL A 260 9.08 2.50 -3.74
C VAL A 260 8.07 2.15 -4.83
N ALA A 261 8.52 2.00 -6.08
CA ALA A 261 7.67 1.68 -7.22
C ALA A 261 7.01 0.30 -7.06
N GLU A 262 7.78 -0.70 -6.61
CA GLU A 262 7.26 -2.02 -6.29
C GLU A 262 6.17 -1.99 -5.23
N ILE A 263 6.45 -1.37 -4.09
CA ILE A 263 5.51 -1.24 -2.98
C ILE A 263 4.24 -0.52 -3.44
N GLY A 264 4.40 0.57 -4.19
CA GLY A 264 3.30 1.38 -4.68
C GLY A 264 2.44 0.66 -5.72
N SER A 265 3.07 -0.05 -6.64
CA SER A 265 2.38 -0.88 -7.64
C SER A 265 1.53 -1.95 -6.98
N ALA A 266 2.09 -2.69 -6.04
CA ALA A 266 1.35 -3.75 -5.36
C ALA A 266 0.19 -3.22 -4.51
N ILE A 267 0.34 -2.09 -3.83
CA ILE A 267 -0.77 -1.42 -3.14
C ILE A 267 -1.86 -1.05 -4.16
N THR A 268 -1.49 -0.46 -5.29
CA THR A 268 -2.42 -0.05 -6.34
C THR A 268 -3.14 -1.25 -6.94
N CYS A 269 -2.42 -2.31 -7.30
CA CYS A 269 -2.97 -3.57 -7.80
C CYS A 269 -3.96 -4.17 -6.80
N SER A 270 -3.58 -4.25 -5.52
CA SER A 270 -4.46 -4.78 -4.46
C SER A 270 -5.75 -3.99 -4.34
N MET A 271 -5.66 -2.67 -4.32
CA MET A 271 -6.84 -1.79 -4.19
C MET A 271 -7.76 -1.85 -5.40
N LEU A 272 -7.20 -2.06 -6.57
CA LEU A 272 -7.96 -2.24 -7.82
C LEU A 272 -8.41 -3.69 -8.04
N GLY A 273 -8.06 -4.61 -7.13
CA GLY A 273 -8.40 -6.03 -7.23
C GLY A 273 -7.68 -6.77 -8.33
N HIS A 274 -6.63 -6.18 -8.82
CA HIS A 274 -5.71 -6.82 -9.75
C HIS A 274 -4.73 -7.67 -8.95
N THR A 275 -5.03 -8.96 -8.83
CA THR A 275 -4.45 -9.83 -7.79
C THR A 275 -3.27 -10.67 -8.25
N LYS A 276 -3.09 -10.79 -9.56
CA LYS A 276 -2.01 -11.57 -10.16
C LYS A 276 -0.89 -10.63 -10.57
N VAL A 277 -0.04 -10.26 -9.62
CA VAL A 277 1.11 -9.39 -9.87
C VAL A 277 2.33 -10.23 -10.14
N PRO A 278 2.93 -10.18 -11.34
CA PRO A 278 4.17 -10.88 -11.64
C PRO A 278 5.37 -10.12 -11.07
N MET A 279 6.40 -10.86 -10.67
CA MET A 279 7.63 -10.32 -10.08
C MET A 279 8.89 -10.62 -10.93
N GLU A 280 8.74 -10.97 -12.20
CA GLU A 280 9.85 -11.48 -13.01
C GLU A 280 10.97 -10.47 -13.30
N ASN A 281 10.67 -9.14 -13.27
CA ASN A 281 11.65 -8.11 -13.63
C ASN A 281 12.48 -7.59 -12.44
N HIS A 282 12.25 -8.07 -11.23
CA HIS A 282 12.78 -7.46 -9.99
C HIS A 282 13.91 -8.26 -9.36
N ALA A 283 14.20 -9.48 -9.84
CA ALA A 283 15.26 -10.33 -9.31
C ALA A 283 16.62 -9.62 -9.28
N GLN A 284 16.90 -8.77 -10.26
CA GLN A 284 18.15 -7.99 -10.32
C GLN A 284 18.32 -6.98 -9.18
N TYR A 285 17.21 -6.45 -8.63
CA TYR A 285 17.25 -5.49 -7.53
C TYR A 285 17.13 -6.14 -6.16
N LEU A 286 16.63 -7.38 -6.10
CA LEU A 286 16.31 -8.07 -4.87
C LEU A 286 17.52 -8.17 -3.92
N ALA A 287 18.68 -8.57 -4.44
CA ALA A 287 19.92 -8.65 -3.66
C ALA A 287 20.34 -7.27 -3.13
N SER A 288 20.16 -6.20 -3.92
CA SER A 288 20.46 -4.83 -3.51
C SER A 288 19.52 -4.37 -2.41
N TRP A 289 18.22 -4.69 -2.50
CA TRP A 289 17.24 -4.35 -1.47
C TRP A 289 17.50 -5.10 -0.18
N VAL A 290 17.73 -6.42 -0.24
CA VAL A 290 18.10 -7.22 0.93
C VAL A 290 19.32 -6.64 1.65
N LYS A 291 20.38 -6.31 0.90
CA LYS A 291 21.57 -5.66 1.46
C LYS A 291 21.23 -4.33 2.13
N ALA A 292 20.53 -3.45 1.42
CA ALA A 292 20.17 -2.13 1.94
C ALA A 292 19.30 -2.20 3.20
N LEU A 293 18.35 -3.14 3.24
CA LEU A 293 17.48 -3.37 4.38
C LEU A 293 18.22 -4.00 5.57
N LYS A 294 19.19 -4.89 5.34
CA LYS A 294 20.09 -5.42 6.39
C LYS A 294 20.93 -4.29 7.00
N ASP A 295 21.46 -3.41 6.17
CA ASP A 295 22.30 -2.27 6.62
C ASP A 295 21.46 -1.20 7.35
N LYS A 296 20.25 -0.91 6.87
CA LYS A 296 19.39 0.14 7.41
C LYS A 296 17.89 -0.23 7.35
N PRO A 297 17.37 -0.95 8.34
CA PRO A 297 15.98 -1.42 8.38
C PRO A 297 14.92 -0.32 8.21
N SER A 298 15.22 0.90 8.66
CA SER A 298 14.30 2.05 8.51
C SER A 298 14.02 2.45 7.06
N LEU A 299 14.78 1.95 6.09
CA LEU A 299 14.53 2.20 4.66
C LEU A 299 13.19 1.61 4.22
N LEU A 300 12.77 0.45 4.76
CA LEU A 300 11.46 -0.12 4.45
C LEU A 300 10.33 0.81 4.86
N MET A 301 10.44 1.45 6.03
CA MET A 301 9.45 2.45 6.47
C MET A 301 9.41 3.66 5.54
N LYS A 302 10.58 4.16 5.12
CA LYS A 302 10.66 5.31 4.22
C LYS A 302 10.10 4.98 2.83
N ALA A 303 10.46 3.83 2.27
CA ALA A 303 9.93 3.38 0.98
C ALA A 303 8.41 3.19 1.04
N SER A 304 7.90 2.55 2.10
CA SER A 304 6.47 2.36 2.31
C SER A 304 5.70 3.68 2.45
N ALA A 305 6.29 4.67 3.11
CA ALA A 305 5.69 6.00 3.24
C ALA A 305 5.60 6.71 1.89
N GLN A 306 6.67 6.67 1.08
CA GLN A 306 6.68 7.25 -0.26
C GLN A 306 5.74 6.53 -1.22
N ALA A 307 5.69 5.20 -1.18
CA ALA A 307 4.74 4.40 -1.94
C ALA A 307 3.28 4.75 -1.61
N ASN A 308 2.98 4.92 -0.33
CA ASN A 308 1.64 5.35 0.11
C ASN A 308 1.32 6.79 -0.35
N THR A 309 2.30 7.70 -0.40
CA THR A 309 2.12 9.05 -0.93
C THR A 309 1.83 9.01 -2.42
N ALA A 310 2.56 8.20 -3.19
CA ALA A 310 2.31 7.98 -4.60
C ALA A 310 0.91 7.42 -4.85
N PHE A 311 0.51 6.37 -4.12
CA PHE A 311 -0.81 5.77 -4.20
C PHE A 311 -1.93 6.78 -3.91
N LYS A 312 -1.81 7.57 -2.84
CA LYS A 312 -2.79 8.63 -2.50
C LYS A 312 -2.93 9.66 -3.61
N PHE A 313 -1.84 10.04 -4.27
CA PHE A 313 -1.90 10.92 -5.43
C PHE A 313 -2.68 10.28 -6.57
N LEU A 314 -2.40 9.02 -6.93
CA LEU A 314 -3.15 8.30 -7.96
C LEU A 314 -4.64 8.22 -7.62
N MET A 315 -4.99 8.00 -6.36
CA MET A 315 -6.40 7.99 -5.93
C MET A 315 -7.06 9.35 -6.02
N SER A 316 -6.35 10.44 -5.72
CA SER A 316 -6.89 11.81 -5.82
C SER A 316 -7.25 12.20 -7.26
N THR A 317 -6.56 11.64 -8.26
CA THR A 317 -6.91 11.88 -9.67
C THR A 317 -8.25 11.26 -10.05
N GLN A 318 -8.72 10.27 -9.31
CA GLN A 318 -10.04 9.64 -9.51
C GLN A 318 -11.16 10.53 -8.96
N GLU A 319 -10.97 11.15 -7.80
CA GLU A 319 -11.96 12.00 -7.16
C GLU A 319 -12.25 13.28 -7.94
N ASN A 320 -11.22 13.93 -8.48
CA ASN A 320 -11.35 15.18 -9.23
C ASN A 320 -12.21 15.04 -10.49
N LYS A 321 -12.23 13.87 -11.15
CA LYS A 321 -13.07 13.65 -12.34
C LYS A 321 -14.51 13.25 -12.03
N MET A 322 -14.80 12.74 -10.83
CA MET A 322 -16.18 12.53 -10.39
C MET A 322 -16.92 13.86 -10.15
N ILE A 323 -16.22 14.89 -9.66
CA ILE A 323 -16.81 16.22 -9.45
C ILE A 323 -17.20 16.85 -10.79
N VAL A 324 -16.35 16.75 -11.81
CA VAL A 324 -16.60 17.30 -13.15
C VAL A 324 -17.77 16.59 -13.86
N ARG A 325 -17.97 15.28 -13.65
CA ARG A 325 -19.09 14.52 -14.23
C ARG A 325 -20.44 14.80 -13.55
N LYS A 326 -20.46 15.33 -12.32
CA LYS A 326 -21.70 15.74 -11.63
C LYS A 326 -22.16 17.16 -11.96
N VAL A 327 -21.34 17.96 -12.63
CA VAL A 327 -21.62 19.35 -13.02
C VAL A 327 -21.93 19.49 -14.53
N ALA A 328 -21.70 18.46 -15.32
CA ALA A 328 -22.06 18.35 -16.73
C ALA A 328 -23.26 17.42 -16.94
#